data_3f7f55b421820e1d4d1e09d8586ac902
#
_entry.id   3f7f55b421820e1d4d1e09d8586ac902
#
_cell.length_a   1.000
_cell.length_b   1.000
_cell.length_c   1.000
_cell.angle_alpha   90.00
_cell.angle_beta   90.00
_cell.angle_gamma   90.00
#
_symmetry.space_group_name_H-M   'P 1'
#
loop_
_entity.id
_entity.type
_entity.pdbx_description
1 polymer ?
#
loop_
_entity_poly.entity_id
_entity_poly.type
_entity_poly.pdbx_seq_one_letter_code
_entity_poly.pdbx_strand_id
1 'polypeptide(L)'
;CGLTDSEEHYTTARDVALMSRELLYCYPEITRYSSIWMEDIIHETRRGSIPFTLTNTNKLLRSYEGCDGLKTGSTLRAKYCLSATAVRGGIRLISVIMTAPDSKTRFRNAASLLDYGFGICRLYRDVHEDLLDPLRVKGGQSETVGAVYEEEFTYLSTKTEDFNGITSELSM
;
A
#
# COMPACT_ATOMS: atom_id res chain seq x y z
N CYS A 1 -9.71 -3.96 -20.19
CA CYS A 1 -8.32 -3.50 -20.13
C CYS A 1 -8.17 -2.02 -19.72
N GLY A 2 -9.26 -1.31 -19.41
CA GLY A 2 -9.25 0.07 -18.95
C GLY A 2 -8.98 1.13 -20.01
N LEU A 3 -9.06 0.77 -21.29
CA LEU A 3 -8.87 1.70 -22.41
C LEU A 3 -10.18 2.10 -23.12
N THR A 4 -11.30 1.50 -22.70
CA THR A 4 -12.61 1.83 -23.27
C THR A 4 -13.07 3.19 -22.74
N ASP A 5 -13.28 4.15 -23.62
CA ASP A 5 -13.73 5.51 -23.30
C ASP A 5 -15.23 5.65 -23.59
N SER A 6 -16.04 4.92 -22.83
CA SER A 6 -17.51 4.86 -22.94
C SER A 6 -18.17 5.46 -21.70
N GLU A 7 -19.40 5.98 -21.85
CA GLU A 7 -20.20 6.50 -20.74
C GLU A 7 -20.62 5.41 -19.77
N GLU A 8 -20.76 4.19 -20.25
CA GLU A 8 -21.12 3.03 -19.43
C GLU A 8 -19.94 2.46 -18.62
N HIS A 9 -18.70 2.90 -18.95
CA HIS A 9 -17.49 2.46 -18.28
C HIS A 9 -17.06 3.49 -17.23
N TYR A 10 -17.59 3.35 -16.04
CA TYR A 10 -17.32 4.25 -14.91
C TYR A 10 -16.94 3.48 -13.65
N THR A 11 -16.29 4.17 -12.73
CA THR A 11 -15.93 3.69 -11.39
C THR A 11 -15.82 4.88 -10.44
N THR A 12 -15.59 4.62 -9.17
CA THR A 12 -15.35 5.66 -8.17
C THR A 12 -13.91 5.60 -7.65
N ALA A 13 -13.42 6.69 -7.07
CA ALA A 13 -12.11 6.71 -6.42
C ALA A 13 -12.05 5.69 -5.27
N ARG A 14 -13.18 5.48 -4.56
CA ARG A 14 -13.29 4.48 -3.50
C ARG A 14 -13.14 3.06 -4.02
N ASP A 15 -13.80 2.72 -5.12
CA ASP A 15 -13.70 1.37 -5.71
C ASP A 15 -12.28 1.07 -6.16
N VAL A 16 -11.62 2.06 -6.80
CA VAL A 16 -10.21 1.92 -7.21
C VAL A 16 -9.30 1.78 -5.98
N ALA A 17 -9.57 2.50 -4.90
CA ALA A 17 -8.80 2.36 -3.65
C ALA A 17 -8.99 0.97 -3.03
N LEU A 18 -10.21 0.43 -3.01
CA LEU A 18 -10.51 -0.90 -2.50
C LEU A 18 -9.82 -1.99 -3.35
N MET A 19 -9.90 -1.90 -4.68
CA MET A 19 -9.20 -2.81 -5.57
C MET A 19 -7.69 -2.75 -5.38
N SER A 20 -7.14 -1.54 -5.23
CA SER A 20 -5.71 -1.35 -4.99
C SER A 20 -5.28 -1.93 -3.65
N ARG A 21 -6.09 -1.76 -2.59
CA ARG A 21 -5.83 -2.34 -1.27
C ARG A 21 -5.82 -3.86 -1.34
N GLU A 22 -6.83 -4.44 -1.96
CA GLU A 22 -6.94 -5.89 -2.11
C GLU A 22 -5.75 -6.47 -2.87
N LEU A 23 -5.36 -5.83 -3.97
CA LEU A 23 -4.20 -6.23 -4.75
C LEU A 23 -2.91 -6.19 -3.92
N LEU A 24 -2.69 -5.12 -3.14
CA LEU A 24 -1.49 -4.95 -2.33
C LEU A 24 -1.46 -5.89 -1.11
N TYR A 25 -2.63 -6.23 -0.58
CA TYR A 25 -2.77 -7.14 0.56
C TYR A 25 -2.60 -8.60 0.17
N CYS A 26 -3.31 -9.04 -0.87
CA CYS A 26 -3.29 -10.44 -1.31
C CYS A 26 -2.09 -10.79 -2.18
N TYR A 27 -1.51 -9.80 -2.89
CA TYR A 27 -0.41 -9.98 -3.84
C TYR A 27 0.66 -8.91 -3.66
N PRO A 28 1.33 -8.84 -2.49
CA PRO A 28 2.30 -7.79 -2.17
C PRO A 28 3.48 -7.75 -3.14
N GLU A 29 3.79 -8.85 -3.80
CA GLU A 29 4.83 -8.95 -4.82
C GLU A 29 4.60 -8.04 -6.04
N ILE A 30 3.38 -7.50 -6.24
CA ILE A 30 3.10 -6.54 -7.30
C ILE A 30 3.98 -5.30 -7.20
N THR A 31 4.38 -4.92 -5.97
CA THR A 31 5.25 -3.77 -5.75
C THR A 31 6.65 -3.95 -6.33
N ARG A 32 7.13 -5.19 -6.50
CA ARG A 32 8.40 -5.49 -7.18
C ARG A 32 8.40 -5.02 -8.64
N TYR A 33 7.23 -5.00 -9.28
CA TYR A 33 7.06 -4.56 -10.67
C TYR A 33 6.63 -3.10 -10.74
N SER A 34 5.67 -2.69 -9.92
CA SER A 34 5.14 -1.32 -9.96
C SER A 34 6.14 -0.26 -9.52
N SER A 35 7.16 -0.62 -8.74
CA SER A 35 8.24 0.26 -8.31
C SER A 35 9.38 0.42 -9.32
N ILE A 36 9.44 -0.40 -10.36
CA ILE A 36 10.48 -0.28 -11.38
C ILE A 36 10.28 1.05 -12.13
N TRP A 37 11.32 1.91 -12.09
CA TRP A 37 11.29 3.18 -12.80
C TRP A 37 11.64 3.03 -14.28
N MET A 38 12.70 2.30 -14.59
CA MET A 38 13.17 2.05 -15.96
C MET A 38 13.70 0.63 -16.07
N GLU A 39 13.44 0.00 -17.20
CA GLU A 39 13.96 -1.34 -17.50
C GLU A 39 14.26 -1.45 -19.01
N ASP A 40 15.41 -1.99 -19.32
CA ASP A 40 15.81 -2.27 -20.68
C ASP A 40 15.36 -3.67 -21.09
N ILE A 41 14.63 -3.75 -22.19
CA ILE A 41 14.19 -5.00 -22.79
C ILE A 41 14.71 -5.11 -24.22
N ILE A 42 14.84 -6.33 -24.69
CA ILE A 42 15.13 -6.59 -26.09
C ILE A 42 13.79 -6.78 -26.82
N HIS A 43 13.47 -5.85 -27.68
CA HIS A 43 12.28 -5.94 -28.54
C HIS A 43 12.62 -6.72 -29.80
N GLU A 44 12.13 -7.93 -29.90
CA GLU A 44 12.31 -8.76 -31.09
C GLU A 44 11.27 -8.38 -32.16
N THR A 45 11.76 -8.08 -33.33
CA THR A 45 10.94 -7.73 -34.51
C THR A 45 11.31 -8.65 -35.67
N ARG A 46 10.49 -8.66 -36.72
CA ARG A 46 10.82 -9.38 -37.98
C ARG A 46 12.11 -8.87 -38.64
N ARG A 47 12.61 -7.68 -38.25
CA ARG A 47 13.82 -7.03 -38.78
C ARG A 47 15.04 -7.20 -37.88
N GLY A 48 14.89 -7.91 -36.78
CA GLY A 48 15.96 -8.15 -35.78
C GLY A 48 15.61 -7.65 -34.40
N SER A 49 16.54 -7.84 -33.45
CA SER A 49 16.40 -7.47 -32.04
C SER A 49 16.91 -6.05 -31.81
N ILE A 50 16.12 -5.23 -31.15
CA ILE A 50 16.42 -3.83 -30.86
C ILE A 50 16.32 -3.60 -29.36
N PRO A 51 17.34 -3.02 -28.69
CA PRO A 51 17.22 -2.59 -27.31
C PRO A 51 16.13 -1.51 -27.18
N PHE A 52 15.27 -1.64 -26.17
CA PHE A 52 14.21 -0.70 -25.89
C PHE A 52 14.07 -0.47 -24.39
N THR A 53 14.16 0.79 -23.95
CA THR A 53 14.00 1.17 -22.57
C THR A 53 12.55 1.51 -22.28
N LEU A 54 11.92 0.77 -21.36
CA LEU A 54 10.62 1.09 -20.78
C LEU A 54 10.80 2.03 -19.61
N THR A 55 10.01 3.10 -19.57
CA THR A 55 9.99 4.06 -18.45
C THR A 55 8.60 4.08 -17.83
N ASN A 56 8.55 3.96 -16.49
CA ASN A 56 7.30 4.03 -15.76
C ASN A 56 6.67 5.41 -15.89
N THR A 57 5.39 5.45 -16.11
CA THR A 57 4.62 6.70 -16.24
C THR A 57 4.27 7.33 -14.89
N ASN A 58 4.45 6.59 -13.78
CA ASN A 58 4.25 7.09 -12.43
C ASN A 58 5.48 7.87 -11.93
N LYS A 59 5.45 9.19 -12.10
CA LYS A 59 6.57 10.06 -11.72
C LYS A 59 6.80 10.13 -10.20
N LEU A 60 5.82 9.75 -9.37
CA LEU A 60 5.99 9.73 -7.91
C LEU A 60 7.04 8.73 -7.46
N LEU A 61 7.33 7.70 -8.23
CA LEU A 61 8.43 6.75 -7.94
C LEU A 61 9.79 7.43 -7.75
N ARG A 62 9.99 8.60 -8.36
CA ARG A 62 11.24 9.37 -8.22
C ARG A 62 11.11 10.63 -7.39
N SER A 63 9.90 11.14 -7.20
CA SER A 63 9.67 12.45 -6.60
C SER A 63 8.97 12.39 -5.24
N TYR A 64 8.53 11.20 -4.81
CA TYR A 64 7.81 11.05 -3.55
C TYR A 64 8.40 9.89 -2.73
N GLU A 65 8.87 10.21 -1.52
CA GLU A 65 9.49 9.26 -0.62
C GLU A 65 8.54 8.12 -0.24
N GLY A 66 9.03 6.88 -0.35
CA GLY A 66 8.28 5.67 -0.04
C GLY A 66 7.29 5.23 -1.12
N CYS A 67 7.18 5.95 -2.25
CA CYS A 67 6.30 5.54 -3.34
C CYS A 67 6.83 4.26 -4.02
N ASP A 68 5.96 3.24 -4.12
CA ASP A 68 6.26 1.93 -4.72
C ASP A 68 5.22 1.49 -5.77
N GLY A 69 4.31 2.39 -6.16
CA GLY A 69 3.34 2.09 -7.21
C GLY A 69 2.23 3.15 -7.32
N LEU A 70 1.10 2.85 -7.90
CA LEU A 70 0.66 1.56 -8.45
C LEU A 70 0.41 1.68 -9.97
N LYS A 71 -0.62 2.46 -10.38
CA LYS A 71 -1.05 2.52 -11.78
C LYS A 71 -1.54 3.91 -12.19
N THR A 72 -1.04 4.39 -13.32
CA THR A 72 -1.57 5.58 -14.01
C THR A 72 -2.55 5.19 -15.11
N GLY A 73 -3.46 6.08 -15.43
CA GLY A 73 -4.36 5.94 -16.58
C GLY A 73 -4.74 7.30 -17.18
N SER A 74 -5.09 7.33 -18.45
CA SER A 74 -5.70 8.51 -19.07
C SER A 74 -6.47 8.13 -20.33
N THR A 75 -7.65 8.72 -20.49
CA THR A 75 -8.44 8.75 -21.72
C THR A 75 -8.95 10.17 -21.94
N LEU A 76 -9.61 10.44 -23.05
CA LEU A 76 -10.18 11.77 -23.31
C LEU A 76 -11.23 12.15 -22.28
N ARG A 77 -12.09 11.21 -21.86
CA ARG A 77 -13.17 11.43 -20.88
C ARG A 77 -12.66 11.35 -19.44
N ALA A 78 -11.93 10.28 -19.09
CA ALA A 78 -11.42 10.08 -17.75
C ALA A 78 -10.29 11.05 -17.39
N LYS A 79 -9.71 11.77 -18.36
CA LYS A 79 -8.56 12.65 -18.17
C LYS A 79 -7.42 11.91 -17.48
N TYR A 80 -6.75 12.51 -16.52
CA TYR A 80 -5.58 11.94 -15.87
C TYR A 80 -5.95 11.30 -14.53
N CYS A 81 -5.80 9.97 -14.46
CA CYS A 81 -6.10 9.17 -13.28
C CYS A 81 -4.83 8.52 -12.71
N LEU A 82 -4.84 8.26 -11.40
CA LEU A 82 -3.73 7.64 -10.68
C LEU A 82 -4.25 6.92 -9.45
N SER A 83 -3.85 5.68 -9.27
CA SER A 83 -3.77 5.04 -7.96
C SER A 83 -2.29 5.01 -7.57
N ALA A 84 -1.92 5.74 -6.52
CA ALA A 84 -0.57 5.75 -5.98
C ALA A 84 -0.54 5.08 -4.62
N THR A 85 0.56 4.38 -4.32
CA THR A 85 0.83 3.78 -3.01
C THR A 85 2.20 4.18 -2.51
N ALA A 86 2.31 4.38 -1.21
CA ALA A 86 3.57 4.68 -0.54
C ALA A 86 3.61 4.07 0.86
N VAL A 87 4.83 3.75 1.33
CA VAL A 87 5.09 3.20 2.66
C VAL A 87 6.06 4.10 3.41
N ARG A 88 5.71 4.51 4.63
CA ARG A 88 6.59 5.22 5.57
C ARG A 88 6.31 4.75 6.99
N GLY A 89 7.36 4.46 7.76
CA GLY A 89 7.23 4.06 9.16
C GLY A 89 6.33 2.83 9.41
N GLY A 90 6.27 1.90 8.46
CA GLY A 90 5.40 0.73 8.53
C GLY A 90 3.94 0.98 8.13
N ILE A 91 3.58 2.23 7.83
CA ILE A 91 2.23 2.59 7.36
C ILE A 91 2.23 2.60 5.83
N ARG A 92 1.31 1.85 5.22
CA ARG A 92 1.03 1.92 3.79
C ARG A 92 -0.22 2.76 3.54
N LEU A 93 -0.12 3.74 2.65
CA LEU A 93 -1.24 4.56 2.20
C LEU A 93 -1.46 4.40 0.70
N ILE A 94 -2.71 4.56 0.30
CA ILE A 94 -3.14 4.57 -1.10
C ILE A 94 -3.86 5.88 -1.34
N SER A 95 -3.45 6.64 -2.36
CA SER A 95 -4.17 7.81 -2.84
C SER A 95 -4.70 7.57 -4.25
N VAL A 96 -5.97 7.90 -4.48
CA VAL A 96 -6.60 7.76 -5.78
C VAL A 96 -7.03 9.13 -6.29
N ILE A 97 -6.52 9.49 -7.46
CA ILE A 97 -6.89 10.70 -8.19
C ILE A 97 -7.64 10.29 -9.45
N MET A 98 -8.79 10.88 -9.67
CA MET A 98 -9.56 10.70 -10.88
C MET A 98 -9.82 12.05 -11.53
N THR A 99 -9.84 12.04 -12.87
CA THR A 99 -10.25 13.19 -13.70
C THR A 99 -9.44 14.48 -13.46
N ALA A 100 -8.14 14.35 -13.13
CA ALA A 100 -7.28 15.52 -13.03
C ALA A 100 -7.12 16.19 -14.41
N PRO A 101 -7.06 17.54 -14.46
CA PRO A 101 -7.01 18.28 -15.72
C PRO A 101 -5.73 18.01 -16.53
N ASP A 102 -4.64 17.69 -15.85
CA ASP A 102 -3.34 17.42 -16.45
C ASP A 102 -2.49 16.45 -15.61
N SER A 103 -1.43 15.94 -16.23
CA SER A 103 -0.53 14.99 -15.59
C SER A 103 0.19 15.55 -14.35
N LYS A 104 0.56 16.84 -14.36
CA LYS A 104 1.28 17.48 -13.23
C LYS A 104 0.37 17.63 -12.01
N THR A 105 -0.87 18.07 -12.25
CA THR A 105 -1.89 18.19 -11.19
C THR A 105 -2.23 16.84 -10.57
N ARG A 106 -2.34 15.77 -11.36
CA ARG A 106 -2.54 14.40 -10.88
C ARG A 106 -1.51 14.00 -9.82
N PHE A 107 -0.23 14.18 -10.12
CA PHE A 107 0.85 13.79 -9.20
C PHE A 107 0.91 14.70 -7.98
N ARG A 108 0.75 16.02 -8.16
CA ARG A 108 0.71 16.96 -7.04
C ARG A 108 -0.41 16.64 -6.05
N ASN A 109 -1.61 16.38 -6.54
CA ASN A 109 -2.76 16.08 -5.69
C ASN A 109 -2.57 14.73 -4.97
N ALA A 110 -2.01 13.72 -5.65
CA ALA A 110 -1.71 12.44 -5.02
C ALA A 110 -0.68 12.57 -3.91
N ALA A 111 0.40 13.32 -4.12
CA ALA A 111 1.40 13.62 -3.10
C ALA A 111 0.77 14.35 -1.89
N SER A 112 -0.04 15.38 -2.13
CA SER A 112 -0.72 16.11 -1.04
C SER A 112 -1.66 15.24 -0.21
N LEU A 113 -2.39 14.30 -0.85
CA LEU A 113 -3.23 13.35 -0.12
C LEU A 113 -2.42 12.36 0.70
N LEU A 114 -1.30 11.86 0.17
CA LEU A 114 -0.39 10.98 0.92
C LEU A 114 0.24 11.72 2.09
N ASP A 115 0.70 12.97 1.91
CA ASP A 115 1.25 13.80 2.98
C ASP A 115 0.23 14.06 4.09
N TYR A 116 -1.02 14.36 3.71
CA TYR A 116 -2.11 14.50 4.67
C TYR A 116 -2.31 13.20 5.46
N GLY A 117 -2.40 12.05 4.78
CA GLY A 117 -2.58 10.75 5.42
C GLY A 117 -1.43 10.41 6.37
N PHE A 118 -0.17 10.52 5.94
CA PHE A 118 1.00 10.32 6.81
C PHE A 118 1.07 11.35 7.95
N GLY A 119 0.52 12.55 7.71
CA GLY A 119 0.42 13.59 8.72
C GLY A 119 -0.51 13.26 9.87
N ILE A 120 -1.59 12.51 9.66
CA ILE A 120 -2.60 12.18 10.66
C ILE A 120 -2.53 10.75 11.18
N CYS A 121 -1.92 9.82 10.43
CA CYS A 121 -1.82 8.42 10.84
C CYS A 121 -0.64 8.17 11.76
N ARG A 122 -0.84 7.29 12.74
CA ARG A 122 0.18 6.77 13.67
C ARG A 122 0.02 5.27 13.78
N LEU A 123 1.14 4.54 13.82
CA LEU A 123 1.14 3.11 14.07
C LEU A 123 1.50 2.88 15.53
N TYR A 124 0.53 2.34 16.29
CA TYR A 124 0.80 1.77 17.59
C TYR A 124 1.38 0.36 17.40
N ARG A 125 2.41 0.05 18.17
CA ARG A 125 3.03 -1.28 18.21
C ARG A 125 3.15 -1.71 19.64
N ASP A 126 2.65 -2.89 19.93
CA ASP A 126 2.89 -3.58 21.18
C ASP A 126 3.80 -4.77 20.91
N VAL A 127 5.02 -4.66 21.37
CA VAL A 127 6.05 -5.70 21.19
C VAL A 127 5.98 -6.78 22.27
N HIS A 128 4.97 -6.69 23.16
CA HIS A 128 4.73 -7.68 24.23
C HIS A 128 6.00 -7.98 25.04
N GLU A 129 6.63 -6.91 25.59
CA GLU A 129 7.82 -7.05 26.43
C GLU A 129 7.54 -7.80 27.74
N ASP A 130 6.26 -7.88 28.15
CA ASP A 130 5.84 -8.60 29.33
C ASP A 130 5.87 -10.11 29.09
N LEU A 131 6.45 -10.84 30.10
CA LEU A 131 6.43 -12.28 30.06
C LEU A 131 5.04 -12.80 30.47
N LEU A 132 4.52 -13.74 29.68
CA LEU A 132 3.30 -14.43 30.02
C LEU A 132 3.54 -15.41 31.18
N ASP A 133 2.60 -15.50 32.14
CA ASP A 133 2.64 -16.49 33.19
C ASP A 133 2.58 -17.91 32.59
N PRO A 134 3.39 -18.86 33.14
CA PRO A 134 3.35 -20.22 32.66
C PRO A 134 1.97 -20.87 32.89
N LEU A 135 1.47 -21.54 31.87
CA LEU A 135 0.18 -22.24 31.90
C LEU A 135 0.30 -23.61 32.60
N ARG A 136 -0.65 -23.94 33.46
CA ARG A 136 -0.71 -25.28 34.10
C ARG A 136 -1.16 -26.35 33.10
N VAL A 137 -0.43 -27.45 33.07
CA VAL A 137 -0.73 -28.60 32.21
C VAL A 137 -1.40 -29.72 33.07
N LYS A 138 -2.55 -30.18 32.59
CA LYS A 138 -3.23 -31.35 33.19
C LYS A 138 -2.89 -32.62 32.39
N GLY A 139 -2.33 -33.63 33.08
CA GLY A 139 -2.04 -34.92 32.43
C GLY A 139 -0.79 -34.93 31.55
N GLY A 140 0.07 -33.90 31.60
CA GLY A 140 1.34 -33.85 30.86
C GLY A 140 2.51 -34.37 31.73
N GLN A 141 3.69 -34.47 31.11
CA GLN A 141 4.95 -34.82 31.80
C GLN A 141 5.53 -33.62 32.59
N SER A 142 5.13 -32.40 32.26
CA SER A 142 5.50 -31.17 32.96
C SER A 142 4.27 -30.56 33.62
N GLU A 143 4.44 -29.92 34.78
CA GLU A 143 3.35 -29.26 35.50
C GLU A 143 2.92 -27.94 34.83
N THR A 144 3.84 -27.31 34.13
CA THR A 144 3.61 -26.04 33.44
C THR A 144 4.24 -26.03 32.05
N VAL A 145 3.72 -25.17 31.18
CA VAL A 145 4.26 -24.86 29.86
C VAL A 145 4.39 -23.34 29.69
N GLY A 146 5.51 -22.87 29.17
CA GLY A 146 5.68 -21.45 28.82
C GLY A 146 4.76 -21.05 27.65
N ALA A 147 4.21 -19.85 27.78
CA ALA A 147 3.46 -19.22 26.70
C ALA A 147 4.27 -18.06 26.13
N VAL A 148 4.16 -17.84 24.81
CA VAL A 148 4.76 -16.72 24.10
C VAL A 148 3.72 -16.12 23.17
N TYR A 149 3.83 -14.83 22.91
CA TYR A 149 3.03 -14.20 21.87
C TYR A 149 3.49 -14.68 20.51
N GLU A 150 2.57 -14.98 19.61
CA GLU A 150 2.87 -15.46 18.27
C GLU A 150 3.28 -14.31 17.34
N GLU A 151 2.62 -13.15 17.49
CA GLU A 151 2.84 -11.98 16.64
C GLU A 151 2.82 -10.68 17.44
N GLU A 152 3.46 -9.65 16.91
CA GLU A 152 3.38 -8.27 17.39
C GLU A 152 1.98 -7.71 17.13
N PHE A 153 1.35 -7.11 18.13
CA PHE A 153 0.09 -6.38 17.90
C PHE A 153 0.36 -5.00 17.32
N THR A 154 -0.26 -4.71 16.17
CA THR A 154 -0.18 -3.40 15.54
C THR A 154 -1.57 -2.81 15.32
N TYR A 155 -1.71 -1.51 15.60
CA TYR A 155 -2.94 -0.78 15.38
C TYR A 155 -2.68 0.56 14.70
N LEU A 156 -3.37 0.81 13.57
CA LEU A 156 -3.29 2.07 12.86
C LEU A 156 -4.31 3.05 13.42
N SER A 157 -3.83 4.14 13.97
CA SER A 157 -4.64 5.20 14.57
C SER A 157 -4.47 6.53 13.86
N THR A 158 -5.35 7.47 14.14
CA THR A 158 -5.16 8.89 13.81
C THR A 158 -4.49 9.61 14.98
N LYS A 159 -3.87 10.75 14.75
CA LYS A 159 -3.14 11.52 15.80
C LYS A 159 -4.02 12.01 16.95
N THR A 160 -5.34 11.93 16.81
CA THR A 160 -6.29 12.35 17.86
C THR A 160 -6.55 11.28 18.91
N GLU A 161 -6.12 10.04 18.66
CA GLU A 161 -6.30 8.93 19.60
C GLU A 161 -5.13 8.88 20.60
N ASP A 162 -5.47 8.65 21.88
CA ASP A 162 -4.48 8.48 22.95
C ASP A 162 -4.26 6.99 23.22
N PHE A 163 -3.02 6.55 23.07
CA PHE A 163 -2.64 5.16 23.30
C PHE A 163 -2.42 4.81 24.78
N ASN A 164 -2.39 5.79 25.69
CA ASN A 164 -2.17 5.54 27.11
C ASN A 164 -3.32 4.78 27.80
N GLY A 165 -4.48 4.69 27.12
CA GLY A 165 -5.65 3.96 27.61
C GLY A 165 -5.79 2.54 27.02
N ILE A 166 -4.82 2.07 26.24
CA ILE A 166 -4.86 0.70 25.70
C ILE A 166 -4.53 -0.28 26.82
N THR A 167 -5.44 -1.22 27.05
CA THR A 167 -5.25 -2.34 27.99
C THR A 167 -5.28 -3.64 27.22
N SER A 168 -4.42 -4.58 27.58
CA SER A 168 -4.45 -5.95 27.07
C SER A 168 -5.12 -6.86 28.09
N GLU A 169 -5.99 -7.75 27.64
CA GLU A 169 -6.60 -8.80 28.47
C GLU A 169 -6.36 -10.14 27.81
N LEU A 170 -5.75 -11.07 28.56
CA LEU A 170 -5.54 -12.44 28.12
C LEU A 170 -6.76 -13.28 28.57
N SER A 171 -7.55 -13.74 27.59
CA SER A 171 -8.63 -14.71 27.83
C SER A 171 -8.22 -16.10 27.38
N MET A 172 -8.41 -17.09 28.27
CA MET A 172 -8.17 -18.52 28.00
C MET A 172 -9.50 -19.26 27.85
#